data_04def6151f73e512582918b2b75ca074
#
_entry.id   04def6151f73e512582918b2b75ca074
#
_cell.length_a   1.000
_cell.length_b   1.000
_cell.length_c   1.000
_cell.angle_alpha   90.00
_cell.angle_beta   90.00
_cell.angle_gamma   90.00
#
_symmetry.space_group_name_H-M   'P 1'
#
loop_
_entity.id
_entity.type
_entity.pdbx_description
1 polymer ?
#
loop_
_entity_poly.entity_id
_entity_poly.type
_entity_poly.pdbx_seq_one_letter_code
_entity_poly.pdbx_strand_id
1 'polypeptide(L)'
;MREVLYVGDPMCSWCWGGSPGLRQLEAEANRQGLPFRIRVGGLRPGGGDPWNERFKGFLRHHWEEIAARTGQPFSTRFLDRPAFNYDTEPACRAFVVMRGMLEEIPGPETRAYEVFAAIQRKFYAEGEDPTVASFYESICAAHGLDFRVFLSRFDHADAKRATANELQEVRALGVSGFPTVLFRDGAGVEVLASGFVTGPRMVEALARAMKPEGGKA
;
A
#
# COMPACT_ATOMS: atom_id res chain seq x y z
N MET A 1 -22.43 -1.86 -4.70
CA MET A 1 -21.54 -0.70 -4.96
C MET A 1 -20.40 -1.21 -5.81
N ARG A 2 -19.99 -0.47 -6.85
CA ARG A 2 -18.83 -0.84 -7.70
C ARG A 2 -17.62 -0.05 -7.25
N GLU A 3 -16.48 -0.70 -7.07
CA GLU A 3 -15.23 -0.05 -6.64
C GLU A 3 -14.00 -0.85 -7.08
N VAL A 4 -12.87 -0.18 -7.16
CA VAL A 4 -11.54 -0.81 -7.26
C VAL A 4 -10.92 -0.84 -5.87
N LEU A 5 -10.51 -2.01 -5.42
CA LEU A 5 -9.85 -2.22 -4.15
C LEU A 5 -8.39 -2.66 -4.38
N TYR A 6 -7.46 -1.79 -4.04
CA TYR A 6 -6.04 -2.13 -3.97
C TYR A 6 -5.70 -2.65 -2.59
N VAL A 7 -5.04 -3.79 -2.54
CA VAL A 7 -4.48 -4.36 -1.31
C VAL A 7 -2.96 -4.38 -1.43
N GLY A 8 -2.30 -3.71 -0.50
CA GLY A 8 -0.85 -3.59 -0.49
C GLY A 8 -0.29 -3.45 0.91
N ASP A 9 1.03 -3.35 1.00
CA ASP A 9 1.74 -3.07 2.24
C ASP A 9 2.74 -1.94 1.96
N PRO A 10 2.82 -0.88 2.79
CA PRO A 10 3.76 0.21 2.57
C PRO A 10 5.22 -0.24 2.53
N MET A 11 5.56 -1.36 3.16
CA MET A 11 6.90 -1.95 3.17
C MET A 11 7.02 -3.17 2.25
N CYS A 12 6.12 -3.35 1.28
CA CYS A 12 6.24 -4.34 0.23
C CYS A 12 6.96 -3.74 -0.98
N SER A 13 8.13 -4.27 -1.34
CA SER A 13 8.96 -3.77 -2.42
C SER A 13 8.30 -3.85 -3.79
N TRP A 14 7.52 -4.91 -4.08
CA TRP A 14 6.72 -4.98 -5.30
C TRP A 14 5.55 -4.00 -5.33
N CYS A 15 5.01 -3.62 -4.15
CA CYS A 15 4.01 -2.55 -4.08
C CYS A 15 4.63 -1.21 -4.46
N TRP A 16 5.87 -0.93 -4.00
CA TRP A 16 6.63 0.24 -4.42
C TRP A 16 6.98 0.21 -5.90
N GLY A 17 7.54 -0.91 -6.38
CA GLY A 17 7.88 -1.09 -7.79
C GLY A 17 6.66 -0.93 -8.71
N GLY A 18 5.49 -1.40 -8.29
CA GLY A 18 4.24 -1.30 -9.05
C GLY A 18 3.53 0.05 -8.97
N SER A 19 3.99 0.97 -8.12
CA SER A 19 3.27 2.22 -7.84
C SER A 19 3.00 3.11 -9.06
N PRO A 20 3.87 3.23 -10.10
CA PRO A 20 3.52 3.98 -11.30
C PRO A 20 2.35 3.39 -12.07
N GLY A 21 2.28 2.06 -12.15
CA GLY A 21 1.16 1.36 -12.79
C GLY A 21 -0.14 1.49 -11.99
N LEU A 22 -0.04 1.47 -10.67
CA LEU A 22 -1.18 1.66 -9.79
C LEU A 22 -1.78 3.07 -9.91
N ARG A 23 -0.94 4.10 -10.07
CA ARG A 23 -1.39 5.47 -10.35
C ARG A 23 -2.17 5.57 -11.66
N GLN A 24 -1.78 4.83 -12.70
CA GLN A 24 -2.52 4.76 -13.96
C GLN A 24 -3.90 4.12 -13.76
N LEU A 25 -3.97 3.04 -12.97
CA LEU A 25 -5.23 2.38 -12.66
C LEU A 25 -6.15 3.26 -11.80
N GLU A 26 -5.61 3.97 -10.81
CA GLU A 26 -6.36 4.93 -10.00
C GLU A 26 -6.97 6.04 -10.87
N ALA A 27 -6.16 6.64 -11.76
CA ALA A 27 -6.63 7.66 -12.68
C ALA A 27 -7.75 7.14 -13.60
N GLU A 28 -7.63 5.90 -14.08
CA GLU A 28 -8.68 5.27 -14.89
C GLU A 28 -9.95 4.99 -14.06
N ALA A 29 -9.82 4.46 -12.85
CA ALA A 29 -10.96 4.24 -11.97
C ALA A 29 -11.73 5.56 -11.71
N ASN A 30 -10.99 6.63 -11.40
CA ASN A 30 -11.59 7.96 -11.20
C ASN A 30 -12.29 8.48 -12.46
N ARG A 31 -11.69 8.29 -13.64
CA ARG A 31 -12.30 8.67 -14.93
C ARG A 31 -13.61 7.91 -15.18
N GLN A 32 -13.72 6.68 -14.69
CA GLN A 32 -14.92 5.84 -14.76
C GLN A 32 -15.93 6.12 -13.63
N GLY A 33 -15.64 7.07 -12.72
CA GLY A 33 -16.49 7.35 -11.56
C GLY A 33 -16.50 6.21 -10.52
N LEU A 34 -15.47 5.37 -10.50
CA LEU A 34 -15.32 4.27 -9.54
C LEU A 34 -14.48 4.73 -8.35
N PRO A 35 -14.96 4.55 -7.11
CA PRO A 35 -14.13 4.70 -5.92
C PRO A 35 -12.88 3.81 -6.00
N PHE A 36 -11.73 4.40 -5.68
CA PHE A 36 -10.46 3.68 -5.55
C PHE A 36 -10.09 3.59 -4.08
N ARG A 37 -10.16 2.40 -3.52
CA ARG A 37 -9.92 2.15 -2.09
C ARG A 37 -8.60 1.41 -1.89
N ILE A 38 -7.90 1.75 -0.80
CA ILE A 38 -6.66 1.09 -0.40
C ILE A 38 -6.89 0.40 0.93
N ARG A 39 -6.45 -0.87 1.01
CA ARG A 39 -6.39 -1.66 2.25
C ARG A 39 -4.97 -2.15 2.48
N VAL A 40 -4.56 -2.16 3.74
CA VAL A 40 -3.26 -2.72 4.12
C VAL A 40 -3.35 -4.21 4.34
N GLY A 41 -2.35 -4.95 3.84
CA GLY A 41 -2.36 -6.41 3.88
C GLY A 41 -1.50 -7.03 4.97
N GLY A 42 -0.49 -6.30 5.47
CA GLY A 42 0.44 -6.79 6.49
C GLY A 42 1.36 -7.88 5.97
N LEU A 43 2.44 -7.47 5.32
CA LEU A 43 3.41 -8.41 4.73
C LEU A 43 4.17 -9.19 5.82
N ARG A 44 4.59 -8.49 6.88
CA ARG A 44 5.39 -9.04 8.00
C ARG A 44 4.98 -8.39 9.32
N PRO A 45 3.71 -8.51 9.74
CA PRO A 45 3.27 -7.90 11.01
C PRO A 45 3.95 -8.56 12.19
N GLY A 46 4.61 -7.76 13.04
CA GLY A 46 5.44 -8.23 14.14
C GLY A 46 6.91 -8.49 13.75
N GLY A 47 7.23 -8.57 12.47
CA GLY A 47 8.59 -8.84 12.00
C GLY A 47 9.09 -10.25 12.36
N GLY A 48 10.32 -10.32 12.90
CA GLY A 48 10.91 -11.57 13.41
C GLY A 48 11.98 -12.17 12.51
N ASP A 49 12.18 -11.66 11.29
CA ASP A 49 13.32 -12.09 10.47
C ASP A 49 14.64 -11.61 11.08
N PRO A 50 15.66 -12.45 11.18
CA PRO A 50 16.94 -12.04 11.75
C PRO A 50 17.62 -11.02 10.85
N TRP A 51 17.96 -9.83 11.40
CA TRP A 51 18.63 -8.76 10.69
C TRP A 51 20.13 -9.07 10.56
N ASN A 52 20.48 -10.02 9.69
CA ASN A 52 21.84 -10.48 9.44
C ASN A 52 22.21 -10.31 7.96
N GLU A 53 23.48 -10.54 7.61
CA GLU A 53 23.98 -10.33 6.26
C GLU A 53 23.28 -11.20 5.20
N ARG A 54 22.79 -12.38 5.57
CA ARG A 54 22.01 -13.24 4.67
C ARG A 54 20.68 -12.57 4.30
N PHE A 55 19.96 -12.03 5.28
CA PHE A 55 18.66 -11.37 5.03
C PHE A 55 18.85 -10.03 4.32
N LYS A 56 19.86 -9.25 4.71
CA LYS A 56 20.21 -8.01 4.02
C LYS A 56 20.61 -8.25 2.56
N GLY A 57 21.40 -9.30 2.30
CA GLY A 57 21.78 -9.70 0.95
C GLY A 57 20.59 -10.11 0.10
N PHE A 58 19.65 -10.87 0.69
CA PHE A 58 18.38 -11.18 0.04
C PHE A 58 17.58 -9.92 -0.32
N LEU A 59 17.43 -8.98 0.62
CA LEU A 59 16.70 -7.73 0.36
C LEU A 59 17.39 -6.89 -0.72
N ARG A 60 18.74 -6.78 -0.66
CA ARG A 60 19.52 -6.02 -1.66
C ARG A 60 19.30 -6.56 -3.06
N HIS A 61 19.51 -7.86 -3.26
CA HIS A 61 19.30 -8.51 -4.54
C HIS A 61 17.86 -8.32 -5.07
N HIS A 62 16.88 -8.51 -4.18
CA HIS A 62 15.47 -8.36 -4.53
C HIS A 62 15.09 -6.92 -4.91
N TRP A 63 15.63 -5.91 -4.20
CA TRP A 63 15.40 -4.50 -4.53
C TRP A 63 16.08 -4.09 -5.84
N GLU A 64 17.28 -4.62 -6.12
CA GLU A 64 17.97 -4.41 -7.39
C GLU A 64 17.18 -4.98 -8.57
N GLU A 65 16.64 -6.20 -8.43
CA GLU A 65 15.77 -6.81 -9.44
C GLU A 65 14.53 -5.96 -9.71
N ILE A 66 13.86 -5.50 -8.65
CA ILE A 66 12.66 -4.67 -8.78
C ILE A 66 13.00 -3.32 -9.41
N ALA A 67 14.09 -2.68 -8.99
CA ALA A 67 14.55 -1.42 -9.57
C ALA A 67 14.82 -1.56 -11.07
N ALA A 68 15.53 -2.62 -11.47
CA ALA A 68 15.84 -2.90 -12.87
C ALA A 68 14.57 -3.13 -13.70
N ARG A 69 13.57 -3.79 -13.12
CA ARG A 69 12.32 -4.13 -13.81
C ARG A 69 11.32 -2.98 -13.89
N THR A 70 11.32 -2.08 -12.91
CA THR A 70 10.27 -1.07 -12.74
C THR A 70 10.75 0.36 -12.93
N GLY A 71 12.05 0.60 -12.83
CA GLY A 71 12.65 1.94 -12.83
C GLY A 71 12.48 2.71 -11.52
N GLN A 72 11.84 2.12 -10.51
CA GLN A 72 11.67 2.75 -9.21
C GLN A 72 12.99 2.79 -8.43
N PRO A 73 13.32 3.92 -7.78
CA PRO A 73 14.57 4.04 -7.02
C PRO A 73 14.50 3.27 -5.71
N PHE A 74 15.62 2.63 -5.36
CA PHE A 74 15.83 1.98 -4.06
C PHE A 74 17.13 2.46 -3.45
N SER A 75 17.08 2.88 -2.19
CA SER A 75 18.25 3.23 -1.40
C SER A 75 18.72 2.03 -0.58
N THR A 76 19.97 1.61 -0.75
CA THR A 76 20.55 0.53 0.07
C THR A 76 21.01 1.01 1.45
N ARG A 77 21.03 2.33 1.71
CA ARG A 77 21.45 2.91 3.01
C ARG A 77 20.70 2.32 4.20
N PHE A 78 19.44 1.94 4.00
CA PHE A 78 18.64 1.31 5.04
C PHE A 78 19.24 -0.03 5.50
N LEU A 79 19.86 -0.78 4.58
CA LEU A 79 20.45 -2.08 4.85
C LEU A 79 21.77 -2.00 5.65
N ASP A 80 22.38 -0.80 5.75
CA ASP A 80 23.62 -0.59 6.53
C ASP A 80 23.35 -0.48 8.04
N ARG A 81 22.08 -0.46 8.45
CA ARG A 81 21.72 -0.44 9.88
C ARG A 81 22.24 -1.67 10.61
N PRO A 82 22.80 -1.49 11.83
CA PRO A 82 23.33 -2.63 12.60
C PRO A 82 22.23 -3.54 13.13
N ALA A 83 21.03 -2.99 13.38
CA ALA A 83 19.85 -3.73 13.85
C ALA A 83 18.57 -3.12 13.27
N PHE A 84 17.63 -3.98 12.91
CA PHE A 84 16.28 -3.61 12.50
C PHE A 84 15.35 -4.81 12.65
N ASN A 85 14.14 -4.58 13.14
CA ASN A 85 13.06 -5.56 13.03
C ASN A 85 12.19 -5.16 11.82
N TYR A 86 12.16 -5.97 10.78
CA TYR A 86 11.38 -5.70 9.56
C TYR A 86 9.89 -5.97 9.83
N ASP A 87 9.35 -5.20 10.78
CA ASP A 87 7.94 -5.21 11.15
C ASP A 87 7.17 -4.22 10.27
N THR A 88 6.19 -4.70 9.52
CA THR A 88 5.38 -3.85 8.63
C THR A 88 4.11 -3.33 9.30
N GLU A 89 3.78 -3.80 10.51
CA GLU A 89 2.57 -3.33 11.22
C GLU A 89 2.59 -1.82 11.48
N PRO A 90 3.68 -1.21 11.98
CA PRO A 90 3.68 0.23 12.23
C PRO A 90 3.39 1.07 10.98
N ALA A 91 3.94 0.69 9.83
CA ALA A 91 3.68 1.38 8.57
C ALA A 91 2.23 1.20 8.07
N CYS A 92 1.69 0.00 8.22
CA CYS A 92 0.28 -0.28 7.95
C CYS A 92 -0.63 0.55 8.86
N ARG A 93 -0.35 0.59 10.15
CA ARG A 93 -1.11 1.35 11.16
C ARG A 93 -1.06 2.85 10.89
N ALA A 94 0.12 3.37 10.53
CA ALA A 94 0.26 4.77 10.18
C ALA A 94 -0.62 5.14 8.97
N PHE A 95 -0.63 4.30 7.95
CA PHE A 95 -1.51 4.51 6.80
C PHE A 95 -2.99 4.46 7.18
N VAL A 96 -3.42 3.49 7.99
CA VAL A 96 -4.83 3.39 8.48
C VAL A 96 -5.24 4.65 9.23
N VAL A 97 -4.37 5.16 10.12
CA VAL A 97 -4.62 6.41 10.86
C VAL A 97 -4.72 7.61 9.94
N MET A 98 -3.73 7.78 9.04
CA MET A 98 -3.72 8.93 8.11
C MET A 98 -4.91 8.89 7.15
N ARG A 99 -5.29 7.72 6.63
CA ARG A 99 -6.48 7.56 5.80
C ARG A 99 -7.73 8.00 6.56
N GLY A 100 -7.91 7.57 7.81
CA GLY A 100 -9.03 8.02 8.63
C GLY A 100 -9.03 9.53 8.87
N MET A 101 -7.86 10.14 9.10
CA MET A 101 -7.75 11.60 9.23
C MET A 101 -8.10 12.33 7.93
N LEU A 102 -7.72 11.77 6.76
CA LEU A 102 -8.09 12.34 5.46
C LEU A 102 -9.60 12.30 5.20
N GLU A 103 -10.30 11.28 5.69
CA GLU A 103 -11.75 11.14 5.56
C GLU A 103 -12.51 12.20 6.39
N GLU A 104 -11.88 12.76 7.44
CA GLU A 104 -12.45 13.81 8.30
C GLU A 104 -12.35 15.22 7.69
N ILE A 105 -11.55 15.42 6.65
CA ILE A 105 -11.32 16.73 6.03
C ILE A 105 -11.70 16.71 4.55
N PRO A 106 -12.35 17.76 4.03
CA PRO A 106 -12.70 17.83 2.62
C PRO A 106 -11.49 17.70 1.70
N GLY A 107 -11.63 16.94 0.64
CA GLY A 107 -10.56 16.75 -0.34
C GLY A 107 -10.84 15.61 -1.32
N PRO A 108 -10.01 15.46 -2.36
CA PRO A 108 -10.17 14.40 -3.33
C PRO A 108 -9.84 13.02 -2.71
N GLU A 109 -10.50 11.98 -3.18
CA GLU A 109 -10.28 10.59 -2.73
C GLU A 109 -8.85 10.08 -3.03
N THR A 110 -8.18 10.63 -4.05
CA THR A 110 -6.80 10.30 -4.44
C THR A 110 -5.76 10.55 -3.33
N ARG A 111 -6.07 11.37 -2.33
CA ARG A 111 -5.17 11.69 -1.24
C ARG A 111 -4.69 10.46 -0.45
N ALA A 112 -5.52 9.45 -0.31
CA ALA A 112 -5.12 8.21 0.37
C ALA A 112 -3.98 7.49 -0.38
N TYR A 113 -4.03 7.45 -1.72
CA TYR A 113 -2.95 6.89 -2.52
C TYR A 113 -1.67 7.71 -2.41
N GLU A 114 -1.78 9.02 -2.41
CA GLU A 114 -0.62 9.91 -2.29
C GLU A 114 0.11 9.71 -0.95
N VAL A 115 -0.62 9.57 0.16
CA VAL A 115 -0.04 9.24 1.47
C VAL A 115 0.62 7.86 1.45
N PHE A 116 -0.03 6.85 0.87
CA PHE A 116 0.53 5.50 0.76
C PHE A 116 1.85 5.52 -0.02
N ALA A 117 1.87 6.20 -1.18
CA ALA A 117 3.06 6.34 -2.01
C ALA A 117 4.17 7.17 -1.34
N ALA A 118 3.82 8.17 -0.53
CA ALA A 118 4.79 8.95 0.24
C ALA A 118 5.50 8.11 1.31
N ILE A 119 4.78 7.23 2.01
CA ILE A 119 5.38 6.28 2.96
C ILE A 119 6.37 5.37 2.24
N GLN A 120 5.97 4.79 1.10
CA GLN A 120 6.81 3.91 0.31
C GLN A 120 8.07 4.62 -0.19
N ARG A 121 7.93 5.82 -0.75
CA ARG A 121 9.06 6.61 -1.26
C ARG A 121 10.07 6.90 -0.16
N LYS A 122 9.61 7.37 0.99
CA LYS A 122 10.46 7.74 2.10
C LYS A 122 11.24 6.54 2.64
N PHE A 123 10.62 5.37 2.69
CA PHE A 123 11.28 4.13 3.07
C PHE A 123 12.25 3.63 1.99
N TYR A 124 11.76 3.40 0.76
CA TYR A 124 12.55 2.74 -0.28
C TYR A 124 13.57 3.65 -0.97
N ALA A 125 13.18 4.87 -1.32
CA ALA A 125 14.05 5.77 -2.06
C ALA A 125 14.95 6.63 -1.16
N GLU A 126 14.45 7.02 0.03
CA GLU A 126 15.17 7.90 0.95
C GLU A 126 15.87 7.11 2.07
N GLY A 127 15.50 5.84 2.28
CA GLY A 127 16.16 4.94 3.25
C GLY A 127 15.85 5.29 4.70
N GLU A 128 14.69 5.88 4.97
CA GLU A 128 14.25 6.23 6.32
C GLU A 128 13.47 5.10 6.99
N ASP A 129 13.33 5.16 8.31
CA ASP A 129 12.74 4.11 9.14
C ASP A 129 11.24 4.31 9.37
N PRO A 130 10.36 3.51 8.75
CA PRO A 130 8.91 3.66 8.90
C PRO A 130 8.35 3.06 10.20
N THR A 131 9.20 2.48 11.06
CA THR A 131 8.75 1.96 12.35
C THR A 131 8.73 3.01 13.45
N VAL A 132 9.33 4.20 13.19
CA VAL A 132 9.39 5.29 14.15
C VAL A 132 8.40 6.41 13.80
N ALA A 133 7.71 6.94 14.81
CA ALA A 133 6.63 7.91 14.59
C ALA A 133 7.10 9.21 13.91
N SER A 134 8.32 9.69 14.18
CA SER A 134 8.88 10.91 13.55
C SER A 134 9.03 10.79 12.02
N PHE A 135 9.12 9.58 11.49
CA PHE A 135 9.12 9.33 10.04
C PHE A 135 7.92 9.99 9.34
N TYR A 136 6.77 10.04 10.00
CA TYR A 136 5.50 10.49 9.41
C TYR A 136 5.28 12.00 9.48
N GLU A 137 6.13 12.76 10.19
CA GLU A 137 5.95 14.21 10.39
C GLU A 137 5.90 14.97 9.07
N SER A 138 6.88 14.77 8.20
CA SER A 138 6.93 15.41 6.88
C SER A 138 5.79 14.97 5.96
N ILE A 139 5.33 13.73 6.09
CA ILE A 139 4.19 13.21 5.33
C ILE A 139 2.90 13.89 5.81
N CYS A 140 2.68 13.99 7.13
CA CYS A 140 1.55 14.73 7.68
C CYS A 140 1.52 16.18 7.18
N ALA A 141 2.66 16.88 7.28
CA ALA A 141 2.77 18.27 6.82
C ALA A 141 2.43 18.43 5.34
N ALA A 142 2.96 17.54 4.48
CA ALA A 142 2.73 17.59 3.03
C ALA A 142 1.25 17.36 2.65
N HIS A 143 0.50 16.64 3.47
CA HIS A 143 -0.90 16.30 3.21
C HIS A 143 -1.91 17.07 4.08
N GLY A 144 -1.46 18.10 4.81
CA GLY A 144 -2.32 18.94 5.64
C GLY A 144 -2.92 18.22 6.85
N LEU A 145 -2.22 17.20 7.36
CA LEU A 145 -2.59 16.47 8.57
C LEU A 145 -1.83 17.05 9.78
N ASP A 146 -2.52 17.20 10.91
CA ASP A 146 -1.87 17.59 12.15
C ASP A 146 -1.07 16.42 12.74
N PHE A 147 0.24 16.58 12.82
CA PHE A 147 1.14 15.53 13.31
C PHE A 147 0.91 15.18 14.79
N ARG A 148 0.47 16.13 15.62
CA ARG A 148 0.14 15.85 17.03
C ARG A 148 -1.11 14.98 17.14
N VAL A 149 -2.11 15.26 16.31
CA VAL A 149 -3.31 14.42 16.21
C VAL A 149 -2.93 13.03 15.71
N PHE A 150 -2.09 12.95 14.66
CA PHE A 150 -1.56 11.67 14.18
C PHE A 150 -0.87 10.88 15.31
N LEU A 151 0.05 11.48 16.06
CA LEU A 151 0.75 10.81 17.17
C LEU A 151 -0.21 10.27 18.22
N SER A 152 -1.19 11.07 18.63
CA SER A 152 -2.17 10.66 19.63
C SER A 152 -3.00 9.44 19.19
N ARG A 153 -3.29 9.33 17.89
CA ARG A 153 -4.03 8.20 17.29
C ARG A 153 -3.13 7.00 17.03
N PHE A 154 -1.92 7.24 16.52
CA PHE A 154 -0.99 6.18 16.08
C PHE A 154 -0.64 5.19 17.18
N ASP A 155 -0.40 5.68 18.42
CA ASP A 155 -0.07 4.81 19.56
C ASP A 155 -1.30 4.28 20.32
N HIS A 156 -2.49 4.76 19.95
CA HIS A 156 -3.71 4.36 20.64
C HIS A 156 -4.10 2.90 20.34
N ALA A 157 -4.69 2.22 21.31
CA ALA A 157 -5.13 0.84 21.15
C ALA A 157 -6.17 0.66 20.02
N ASP A 158 -6.97 1.68 19.76
CA ASP A 158 -7.97 1.66 18.68
C ASP A 158 -7.34 1.56 17.29
N ALA A 159 -6.23 2.28 17.05
CA ALA A 159 -5.51 2.18 15.78
C ALA A 159 -4.92 0.79 15.57
N LYS A 160 -4.35 0.19 16.63
CA LYS A 160 -3.84 -1.19 16.58
C LYS A 160 -4.95 -2.19 16.28
N ARG A 161 -6.12 -2.04 16.92
CA ARG A 161 -7.29 -2.89 16.65
C ARG A 161 -7.83 -2.69 15.24
N ALA A 162 -7.97 -1.43 14.77
CA ALA A 162 -8.45 -1.14 13.44
C ALA A 162 -7.52 -1.74 12.37
N THR A 163 -6.21 -1.63 12.56
CA THR A 163 -5.22 -2.25 11.67
C THR A 163 -5.35 -3.77 11.68
N ALA A 164 -5.38 -4.40 12.85
CA ALA A 164 -5.52 -5.85 12.96
C ALA A 164 -6.81 -6.37 12.29
N ASN A 165 -7.91 -5.66 12.47
CA ASN A 165 -9.19 -5.98 11.82
C ASN A 165 -9.07 -5.89 10.29
N GLU A 166 -8.45 -4.81 9.77
CA GLU A 166 -8.26 -4.66 8.32
C GLU A 166 -7.39 -5.78 7.74
N LEU A 167 -6.32 -6.19 8.44
CA LEU A 167 -5.52 -7.35 8.01
C LEU A 167 -6.34 -8.65 7.97
N GLN A 168 -7.26 -8.84 8.92
CA GLN A 168 -8.16 -10.01 8.92
C GLN A 168 -9.18 -9.94 7.79
N GLU A 169 -9.79 -8.77 7.54
CA GLU A 169 -10.72 -8.56 6.44
C GLU A 169 -10.05 -8.86 5.08
N VAL A 170 -8.83 -8.38 4.87
CA VAL A 170 -8.06 -8.66 3.66
C VAL A 170 -7.79 -10.15 3.47
N ARG A 171 -7.45 -10.87 4.53
CA ARG A 171 -7.28 -12.32 4.48
C ARG A 171 -8.58 -13.04 4.17
N ALA A 172 -9.70 -12.59 4.72
CA ALA A 172 -11.03 -13.14 4.45
C ALA A 172 -11.48 -12.96 2.98
N LEU A 173 -10.92 -11.94 2.27
CA LEU A 173 -11.09 -11.79 0.82
C LEU A 173 -10.24 -12.77 -0.01
N GLY A 174 -9.47 -13.65 0.63
CA GLY A 174 -8.59 -14.60 -0.05
C GLY A 174 -7.28 -14.00 -0.56
N VAL A 175 -6.93 -12.77 -0.16
CA VAL A 175 -5.68 -12.13 -0.56
C VAL A 175 -4.53 -12.69 0.28
N SER A 176 -3.56 -13.32 -0.38
CA SER A 176 -2.40 -13.96 0.25
C SER A 176 -1.06 -13.36 -0.18
N GLY A 177 -1.05 -12.38 -1.08
CA GLY A 177 0.17 -11.74 -1.58
C GLY A 177 -0.07 -10.31 -2.03
N PHE A 178 1.01 -9.54 -2.13
CA PHE A 178 0.96 -8.11 -2.47
C PHE A 178 1.91 -7.74 -3.59
N PRO A 179 1.54 -6.74 -4.42
CA PRO A 179 0.23 -6.08 -4.49
C PRO A 179 -0.87 -7.00 -5.02
N THR A 180 -2.12 -6.75 -4.63
CA THR A 180 -3.32 -7.36 -5.24
C THR A 180 -4.34 -6.26 -5.54
N VAL A 181 -4.96 -6.34 -6.71
CA VAL A 181 -6.04 -5.41 -7.11
C VAL A 181 -7.29 -6.22 -7.37
N LEU A 182 -8.38 -5.81 -6.75
CA LEU A 182 -9.70 -6.41 -6.86
C LEU A 182 -10.67 -5.40 -7.46
N PHE A 183 -11.59 -5.87 -8.26
CA PHE A 183 -12.81 -5.15 -8.62
C PHE A 183 -13.98 -5.77 -7.89
N ARG A 184 -14.76 -4.94 -7.23
CA ARG A 184 -15.97 -5.37 -6.52
C ARG A 184 -17.17 -4.72 -7.16
N ASP A 185 -18.21 -5.50 -7.36
CA ASP A 185 -19.51 -5.02 -7.77
C ASP A 185 -20.64 -5.73 -7.00
N GLY A 186 -21.88 -5.49 -7.36
CA GLY A 186 -23.02 -6.15 -6.71
C GLY A 186 -23.07 -7.67 -6.94
N ALA A 187 -22.34 -8.21 -7.92
CA ALA A 187 -22.31 -9.62 -8.27
C ALA A 187 -21.18 -10.37 -7.55
N GLY A 188 -20.09 -9.70 -7.18
CA GLY A 188 -19.00 -10.38 -6.52
C GLY A 188 -17.67 -9.60 -6.48
N VAL A 189 -16.59 -10.37 -6.39
CA VAL A 189 -15.21 -9.86 -6.36
C VAL A 189 -14.41 -10.54 -7.46
N GLU A 190 -13.79 -9.74 -8.33
CA GLU A 190 -12.90 -10.22 -9.39
C GLU A 190 -11.47 -9.74 -9.14
N VAL A 191 -10.47 -10.61 -9.35
CA VAL A 191 -9.05 -10.28 -9.22
C VAL A 191 -8.57 -9.67 -10.54
N LEU A 192 -8.25 -8.37 -10.52
CA LEU A 192 -7.68 -7.67 -11.68
C LEU A 192 -6.17 -7.90 -11.81
N ALA A 193 -5.48 -8.00 -10.68
CA ALA A 193 -4.04 -8.24 -10.61
C ALA A 193 -3.66 -8.93 -9.31
N SER A 194 -2.70 -9.87 -9.39
CA SER A 194 -2.05 -10.51 -8.25
C SER A 194 -0.54 -10.50 -8.49
N GLY A 195 0.24 -9.90 -7.58
CA GLY A 195 1.64 -9.57 -7.79
C GLY A 195 1.82 -8.38 -8.75
N PHE A 196 3.04 -8.21 -9.23
CA PHE A 196 3.38 -7.11 -10.13
C PHE A 196 2.75 -7.28 -11.52
N VAL A 197 1.88 -6.35 -11.86
CA VAL A 197 1.24 -6.20 -13.17
C VAL A 197 1.43 -4.75 -13.65
N THR A 198 1.69 -4.56 -14.94
CA THR A 198 1.87 -3.21 -15.51
C THR A 198 0.56 -2.43 -15.54
N GLY A 199 0.64 -1.10 -15.47
CA GLY A 199 -0.52 -0.21 -15.49
C GLY A 199 -1.47 -0.47 -16.66
N PRO A 200 -1.01 -0.52 -17.93
CA PRO A 200 -1.89 -0.81 -19.07
C PRO A 200 -2.66 -2.13 -18.92
N ARG A 201 -2.01 -3.19 -18.44
CA ARG A 201 -2.68 -4.48 -18.23
C ARG A 201 -3.73 -4.44 -17.12
N MET A 202 -3.48 -3.67 -16.04
CA MET A 202 -4.48 -3.48 -14.98
C MET A 202 -5.69 -2.68 -15.49
N VAL A 203 -5.45 -1.64 -16.31
CA VAL A 203 -6.51 -0.86 -16.95
C VAL A 203 -7.34 -1.73 -17.91
N GLU A 204 -6.70 -2.55 -18.73
CA GLU A 204 -7.40 -3.52 -19.58
C GLU A 204 -8.24 -4.53 -18.78
N ALA A 205 -7.71 -5.02 -17.65
CA ALA A 205 -8.43 -5.94 -16.78
C ALA A 205 -9.67 -5.26 -16.19
N LEU A 206 -9.54 -4.01 -15.70
CA LEU A 206 -10.67 -3.23 -15.22
C LEU A 206 -11.72 -3.03 -16.32
N ALA A 207 -11.31 -2.67 -17.53
CA ALA A 207 -12.23 -2.48 -18.65
C ALA A 207 -12.99 -3.77 -19.03
N ARG A 208 -12.37 -4.95 -18.86
CA ARG A 208 -13.04 -6.24 -19.05
C ARG A 208 -14.05 -6.52 -17.93
N ALA A 209 -13.64 -6.35 -16.66
CA ALA A 209 -14.49 -6.58 -15.51
C ALA A 209 -15.73 -5.68 -15.44
N MET A 210 -15.62 -4.48 -16.02
CA MET A 210 -16.74 -3.53 -16.09
C MET A 210 -17.80 -3.87 -17.14
N LYS A 211 -17.49 -4.72 -18.11
CA LYS A 211 -18.47 -5.12 -19.12
C LYS A 211 -19.57 -5.95 -18.44
N PRO A 212 -20.86 -5.66 -18.71
CA PRO A 212 -21.89 -6.54 -18.24
C PRO A 212 -21.64 -7.95 -18.80
N GLU A 213 -21.77 -8.97 -17.96
CA GLU A 213 -21.78 -10.35 -18.48
C GLU A 213 -22.83 -10.41 -19.60
N GLY A 214 -22.33 -10.62 -20.82
CA GLY A 214 -23.21 -10.69 -21.98
C GLY A 214 -24.31 -11.69 -21.69
N GLY A 215 -25.55 -11.24 -21.70
CA GLY A 215 -26.70 -12.09 -21.58
C GLY A 215 -26.51 -13.27 -22.53
N LYS A 216 -26.40 -14.46 -21.96
CA LYS A 216 -26.59 -15.67 -22.76
C LYS A 216 -28.01 -15.59 -23.30
N ALA A 217 -28.11 -15.25 -24.59
CA ALA A 217 -29.31 -15.38 -25.35
C ALA A 217 -29.69 -16.85 -25.50
#